data_b503a57752e9c0666ae67aa92ca5df6e
#
_entry.id   b503a57752e9c0666ae67aa92ca5df6e
#
_cell.length_a   1.000
_cell.length_b   1.000
_cell.length_c   1.000
_cell.angle_alpha   90.00
_cell.angle_beta   90.00
_cell.angle_gamma   90.00
#
_symmetry.space_group_name_H-M   'P 1'
#
loop_
_entity.id
_entity.type
_entity.pdbx_description
1 polymer ?
#
loop_
_entity_poly.entity_id
_entity_poly.type
_entity_poly.pdbx_seq_one_letter_code
_entity_poly.pdbx_strand_id
1 'polypeptide(L)'
;MSFFGLFILSLFATYLLIFLTALHLLRRNKAKRINLPGKKKISFNAITPEYPVLEVISVRKSFDHPVLKGVSFRVNTGQTLGILGQSGSGKSVLLKLIAGFLKPDSGEIIYRGVGIRHFKEEKLLALRKEVSYVFQSGAIFDFFNVRENVAFPLLERGELSENVINHRVDYLLDAVEMEGMGHLMVNELGVGAKKQVAIARALATSPNLILYDEPTTGTDPLIGKSISALIRKLSLQEKLTSVVVTHDMKCLETVSDSIILLKDGIIHFSGVAEDFRTSEDAFVTAFREGSLYNDAPAANIV
;
A
#
# COMPACT_ATOMS: atom_id res chain seq x y z
N MET A 1 -30.49 34.73 -9.69
CA MET A 1 -29.48 33.89 -9.02
C MET A 1 -29.67 34.09 -7.52
N SER A 2 -29.90 33.01 -6.75
CA SER A 2 -30.15 33.11 -5.32
C SER A 2 -28.84 33.48 -4.58
N PHE A 3 -28.97 34.18 -3.44
CA PHE A 3 -27.85 34.57 -2.56
C PHE A 3 -26.94 33.37 -2.21
N PHE A 4 -27.50 32.17 -2.18
CA PHE A 4 -26.82 30.90 -1.94
C PHE A 4 -25.88 30.52 -3.10
N GLY A 5 -26.27 30.77 -4.33
CA GLY A 5 -25.44 30.49 -5.52
C GLY A 5 -24.20 31.40 -5.61
N LEU A 6 -24.35 32.66 -5.22
CA LEU A 6 -23.23 33.62 -5.17
C LEU A 6 -22.23 33.28 -4.05
N PHE A 7 -22.71 32.77 -2.92
CA PHE A 7 -21.87 32.35 -1.79
C PHE A 7 -21.03 31.10 -2.15
N ILE A 8 -21.62 30.10 -2.82
CA ILE A 8 -20.90 28.91 -3.28
C ILE A 8 -19.85 29.26 -4.36
N LEU A 9 -20.19 30.16 -5.30
CA LEU A 9 -19.24 30.62 -6.31
C LEU A 9 -18.06 31.39 -5.67
N SER A 10 -18.30 32.18 -4.64
CA SER A 10 -17.25 32.90 -3.90
C SER A 10 -16.33 31.97 -3.14
N LEU A 11 -16.88 30.92 -2.50
CA LEU A 11 -16.10 29.88 -1.83
C LEU A 11 -15.24 29.09 -2.85
N PHE A 12 -15.79 28.75 -4.00
CA PHE A 12 -15.07 28.03 -5.06
C PHE A 12 -13.95 28.89 -5.66
N ALA A 13 -14.19 30.19 -5.87
CA ALA A 13 -13.19 31.14 -6.38
C ALA A 13 -12.04 31.35 -5.37
N THR A 14 -12.34 31.46 -4.08
CA THR A 14 -11.30 31.56 -3.03
C THR A 14 -10.48 30.27 -2.90
N TYR A 15 -11.12 29.09 -2.96
CA TYR A 15 -10.40 27.80 -2.95
C TYR A 15 -9.52 27.64 -4.18
N LEU A 16 -10.02 27.99 -5.36
CA LEU A 16 -9.26 27.95 -6.61
C LEU A 16 -8.07 28.93 -6.58
N LEU A 17 -8.24 30.12 -6.00
CA LEU A 17 -7.17 31.11 -5.86
C LEU A 17 -6.09 30.64 -4.87
N ILE A 18 -6.48 30.04 -3.75
CA ILE A 18 -5.55 29.44 -2.77
C ILE A 18 -4.79 28.28 -3.42
N PHE A 19 -5.47 27.45 -4.19
CA PHE A 19 -4.86 26.32 -4.91
C PHE A 19 -3.88 26.81 -6.00
N LEU A 20 -4.27 27.79 -6.81
CA LEU A 20 -3.40 28.37 -7.85
C LEU A 20 -2.21 29.11 -7.25
N THR A 21 -2.36 29.79 -6.12
CA THR A 21 -1.24 30.42 -5.41
C THR A 21 -0.32 29.39 -4.78
N ALA A 22 -0.83 28.30 -4.21
CA ALA A 22 -0.03 27.18 -3.73
C ALA A 22 0.75 26.50 -4.87
N LEU A 23 0.09 26.26 -6.01
CA LEU A 23 0.73 25.70 -7.21
C LEU A 23 1.81 26.67 -7.78
N HIS A 24 1.54 27.96 -7.79
CA HIS A 24 2.49 28.98 -8.24
C HIS A 24 3.68 29.09 -7.28
N LEU A 25 3.45 29.02 -5.97
CA LEU A 25 4.49 28.97 -4.94
C LEU A 25 5.34 27.68 -5.04
N LEU A 26 4.72 26.55 -5.31
CA LEU A 26 5.43 25.29 -5.57
C LEU A 26 6.27 25.36 -6.85
N ARG A 27 5.76 25.98 -7.93
CA ARG A 27 6.52 26.24 -9.17
C ARG A 27 7.64 27.26 -8.99
N ARG A 28 7.44 28.31 -8.18
CA ARG A 28 8.42 29.36 -7.92
C ARG A 28 9.53 28.94 -6.96
N ASN A 29 9.24 28.02 -6.02
CA ASN A 29 10.23 27.43 -5.11
C ASN A 29 11.19 26.44 -5.79
N LYS A 30 11.00 26.08 -7.08
CA LYS A 30 12.02 25.38 -7.87
C LYS A 30 13.34 26.15 -7.99
N ALA A 31 13.39 27.44 -7.69
CA ALA A 31 14.59 28.30 -7.85
C ALA A 31 15.36 28.57 -6.55
N LYS A 32 14.83 28.27 -5.38
CA LYS A 32 15.57 28.40 -4.12
C LYS A 32 15.72 27.03 -3.46
N ARG A 33 16.76 26.29 -3.85
CA ARG A 33 17.30 25.23 -2.96
C ARG A 33 17.68 25.92 -1.64
N ILE A 34 16.80 25.79 -0.63
CA ILE A 34 17.16 26.10 0.72
C ILE A 34 18.19 25.04 1.10
N ASN A 35 19.45 25.43 1.12
CA ASN A 35 20.53 24.63 1.70
C ASN A 35 20.26 24.55 3.21
N LEU A 36 19.47 23.57 3.61
CA LEU A 36 19.28 23.23 5.01
C LEU A 36 20.59 22.60 5.50
N PRO A 37 21.17 23.09 6.59
CA PRO A 37 22.44 22.59 7.09
C PRO A 37 22.29 21.11 7.48
N GLY A 38 23.14 20.25 6.89
CA GLY A 38 23.58 18.96 7.40
C GLY A 38 22.54 18.02 8.02
N LYS A 39 21.40 17.77 7.37
CA LYS A 39 20.52 16.68 7.80
C LYS A 39 21.23 15.36 7.54
N LYS A 40 21.58 14.63 8.59
CA LYS A 40 22.08 13.25 8.47
C LYS A 40 21.04 12.44 7.66
N LYS A 41 21.38 12.10 6.42
CA LYS A 41 20.59 11.14 5.63
C LYS A 41 20.52 9.86 6.43
N ILE A 42 19.29 9.36 6.67
CA ILE A 42 19.14 8.00 7.20
C ILE A 42 19.63 7.08 6.10
N SER A 43 20.60 6.25 6.44
CA SER A 43 21.04 5.16 5.58
C SER A 43 20.41 3.88 6.12
N PHE A 44 19.53 3.26 5.34
CA PHE A 44 19.14 1.89 5.57
C PHE A 44 20.24 0.96 5.06
N ASN A 45 20.36 -0.23 5.66
CA ASN A 45 21.34 -1.21 5.24
C ASN A 45 21.09 -1.62 3.78
N ALA A 46 22.15 -2.03 3.09
CA ALA A 46 22.04 -2.56 1.74
C ALA A 46 21.12 -3.79 1.74
N ILE A 47 20.34 -3.96 0.68
CA ILE A 47 19.53 -5.16 0.47
C ILE A 47 20.49 -6.29 0.10
N THR A 48 20.53 -7.32 0.93
CA THR A 48 21.29 -8.54 0.68
C THR A 48 20.38 -9.76 0.85
N PRO A 49 20.64 -10.88 0.15
CA PRO A 49 19.85 -12.09 0.34
C PRO A 49 19.88 -12.67 1.76
N GLU A 50 20.91 -12.33 2.53
CA GLU A 50 21.12 -12.86 3.89
C GLU A 50 20.23 -12.21 4.95
N TYR A 51 19.76 -10.97 4.70
CA TYR A 51 19.00 -10.23 5.71
C TYR A 51 17.56 -9.98 5.24
N PRO A 52 16.57 -10.14 6.13
CA PRO A 52 15.19 -9.81 5.81
C PRO A 52 15.06 -8.30 5.55
N VAL A 53 14.21 -7.95 4.60
CA VAL A 53 13.86 -6.54 4.34
C VAL A 53 13.02 -5.99 5.48
N LEU A 54 12.15 -6.84 6.05
CA LEU A 54 11.25 -6.48 7.13
C LEU A 54 11.27 -7.54 8.23
N GLU A 55 11.40 -7.10 9.48
CA GLU A 55 11.16 -7.92 10.65
C GLU A 55 10.14 -7.24 11.56
N VAL A 56 9.20 -8.00 12.01
CA VAL A 56 8.19 -7.61 13.01
C VAL A 56 8.43 -8.48 14.23
N ILE A 57 8.68 -7.87 15.39
CA ILE A 57 9.08 -8.59 16.61
C ILE A 57 8.14 -8.23 17.76
N SER A 58 7.33 -9.21 18.17
CA SER A 58 6.41 -9.13 19.31
C SER A 58 5.56 -7.84 19.32
N VAL A 59 5.12 -7.39 18.15
CA VAL A 59 4.40 -6.13 17.98
C VAL A 59 3.02 -6.24 18.62
N ARG A 60 2.72 -5.26 19.50
CA ARG A 60 1.41 -5.08 20.14
C ARG A 60 0.85 -3.72 19.75
N LYS A 61 -0.47 -3.67 19.57
CA LYS A 61 -1.22 -2.45 19.33
C LYS A 61 -2.61 -2.55 19.91
N SER A 62 -2.98 -1.54 20.69
CA SER A 62 -4.33 -1.38 21.25
C SER A 62 -4.87 -0.01 20.85
N PHE A 63 -6.18 0.08 20.78
CA PHE A 63 -6.98 1.28 20.78
C PHE A 63 -7.89 1.18 22.03
N ASP A 64 -9.20 1.17 21.87
CA ASP A 64 -10.12 0.90 23.01
C ASP A 64 -10.01 -0.55 23.48
N HIS A 65 -9.53 -1.44 22.61
CA HIS A 65 -9.26 -2.87 22.88
C HIS A 65 -7.97 -3.33 22.20
N PRO A 66 -7.35 -4.45 22.66
CA PRO A 66 -6.16 -5.03 22.05
C PRO A 66 -6.46 -5.54 20.64
N VAL A 67 -5.75 -5.00 19.62
CA VAL A 67 -5.89 -5.38 18.20
C VAL A 67 -4.76 -6.32 17.78
N LEU A 68 -3.51 -6.01 18.13
CA LEU A 68 -2.36 -6.92 17.91
C LEU A 68 -1.76 -7.30 19.25
N LYS A 69 -1.52 -8.61 19.45
CA LYS A 69 -1.20 -9.19 20.76
C LYS A 69 0.18 -9.86 20.79
N GLY A 70 1.15 -9.35 20.02
CA GLY A 70 2.52 -9.89 20.01
C GLY A 70 2.86 -10.62 18.71
N VAL A 71 2.56 -9.97 17.57
CA VAL A 71 2.80 -10.52 16.22
C VAL A 71 4.29 -10.48 15.91
N SER A 72 4.84 -11.60 15.36
CA SER A 72 6.25 -11.71 14.95
C SER A 72 6.37 -12.46 13.63
N PHE A 73 7.08 -11.88 12.65
CA PHE A 73 7.39 -12.52 11.38
C PHE A 73 8.54 -11.79 10.66
N ARG A 74 9.00 -12.37 9.54
CA ARG A 74 10.03 -11.79 8.68
C ARG A 74 9.61 -11.86 7.23
N VAL A 75 10.11 -10.91 6.41
CA VAL A 75 9.94 -10.90 4.96
C VAL A 75 11.31 -10.74 4.32
N ASN A 76 11.71 -11.74 3.52
CA ASN A 76 12.99 -11.73 2.83
C ASN A 76 12.91 -10.91 1.53
N THR A 77 14.07 -10.53 1.00
CA THR A 77 14.17 -9.83 -0.29
C THR A 77 13.51 -10.64 -1.41
N GLY A 78 12.68 -9.98 -2.22
CA GLY A 78 11.98 -10.60 -3.35
C GLY A 78 10.84 -11.55 -2.96
N GLN A 79 10.52 -11.65 -1.68
CA GLN A 79 9.43 -12.48 -1.16
C GLN A 79 8.12 -11.71 -1.12
N THR A 80 7.02 -12.36 -1.49
CA THR A 80 5.67 -11.89 -1.23
C THR A 80 5.08 -12.64 -0.04
N LEU A 81 4.88 -11.94 1.08
CA LEU A 81 4.18 -12.46 2.25
C LEU A 81 2.69 -12.12 2.16
N GLY A 82 1.85 -13.14 2.17
CA GLY A 82 0.40 -13.00 2.31
C GLY A 82 -0.03 -13.05 3.77
N ILE A 83 -0.86 -12.10 4.20
CA ILE A 83 -1.46 -12.09 5.53
C ILE A 83 -2.97 -12.20 5.40
N LEU A 84 -3.49 -13.32 5.81
CA LEU A 84 -4.88 -13.69 5.78
C LEU A 84 -5.52 -13.46 7.14
N GLY A 85 -6.82 -13.24 7.19
CA GLY A 85 -7.57 -13.15 8.45
C GLY A 85 -8.95 -12.54 8.23
N GLN A 86 -9.85 -12.77 9.17
CA GLN A 86 -11.19 -12.19 9.16
C GLN A 86 -11.15 -10.65 9.23
N SER A 87 -12.27 -10.02 8.90
CA SER A 87 -12.44 -8.58 9.13
C SER A 87 -12.21 -8.25 10.61
N GLY A 88 -11.49 -7.17 10.89
CA GLY A 88 -11.17 -6.79 12.28
C GLY A 88 -10.00 -7.55 12.93
N SER A 89 -9.39 -8.53 12.28
CA SER A 89 -8.25 -9.29 12.87
C SER A 89 -6.95 -8.47 13.04
N GLY A 90 -6.90 -7.23 12.55
CA GLY A 90 -5.75 -6.34 12.71
C GLY A 90 -4.84 -6.22 11.48
N LYS A 91 -5.18 -6.80 10.33
CA LYS A 91 -4.36 -6.78 9.09
C LYS A 91 -3.96 -5.37 8.64
N SER A 92 -4.92 -4.48 8.41
CA SER A 92 -4.65 -3.10 7.98
C SER A 92 -3.95 -2.28 9.06
N VAL A 93 -4.18 -2.58 10.34
CA VAL A 93 -3.44 -1.96 11.46
C VAL A 93 -1.97 -2.36 11.37
N LEU A 94 -1.68 -3.63 11.12
CA LEU A 94 -0.32 -4.13 10.96
C LEU A 94 0.39 -3.46 9.78
N LEU A 95 -0.26 -3.34 8.61
CA LEU A 95 0.32 -2.62 7.47
C LEU A 95 0.60 -1.15 7.80
N LYS A 96 -0.33 -0.47 8.49
CA LYS A 96 -0.14 0.94 8.89
C LYS A 96 1.01 1.12 9.87
N LEU A 97 1.27 0.14 10.73
CA LEU A 97 2.43 0.13 11.61
C LEU A 97 3.74 -0.04 10.81
N ILE A 98 3.77 -0.95 9.84
CA ILE A 98 4.93 -1.17 8.95
C ILE A 98 5.23 0.08 8.11
N ALA A 99 4.20 0.75 7.58
CA ALA A 99 4.35 2.01 6.84
C ALA A 99 4.70 3.23 7.71
N GLY A 100 4.73 3.06 9.04
CA GLY A 100 4.96 4.16 9.97
C GLY A 100 3.83 5.18 10.04
N PHE A 101 2.60 4.81 9.63
CA PHE A 101 1.40 5.64 9.84
C PHE A 101 0.88 5.53 11.28
N LEU A 102 1.17 4.41 11.93
CA LEU A 102 0.89 4.17 13.34
C LEU A 102 2.19 3.78 14.06
N LYS A 103 2.22 3.94 15.38
CA LYS A 103 3.30 3.45 16.24
C LYS A 103 2.83 2.24 17.04
N PRO A 104 3.64 1.18 17.17
CA PRO A 104 3.34 0.07 18.05
C PRO A 104 3.42 0.51 19.53
N ASP A 105 2.60 -0.07 20.38
CA ASP A 105 2.63 0.18 21.82
C ASP A 105 3.83 -0.53 22.44
N SER A 106 4.12 -1.77 21.98
CA SER A 106 5.32 -2.52 22.35
C SER A 106 5.80 -3.39 21.19
N GLY A 107 6.96 -3.99 21.34
CA GLY A 107 7.64 -4.71 20.26
C GLY A 107 8.41 -3.76 19.35
N GLU A 108 8.94 -4.30 18.26
CA GLU A 108 9.74 -3.53 17.30
C GLU A 108 9.41 -3.90 15.87
N ILE A 109 9.54 -2.95 14.97
CA ILE A 109 9.51 -3.15 13.53
C ILE A 109 10.87 -2.72 13.00
N ILE A 110 11.56 -3.63 12.34
CA ILE A 110 12.89 -3.43 11.79
C ILE A 110 12.77 -3.43 10.26
N TYR A 111 13.12 -2.32 9.65
CA TYR A 111 13.20 -2.19 8.20
C TYR A 111 14.65 -2.11 7.78
N ARG A 112 15.11 -3.08 6.98
CA ARG A 112 16.51 -3.18 6.52
C ARG A 112 17.53 -2.99 7.67
N GLY A 113 17.31 -3.70 8.77
CA GLY A 113 18.18 -3.68 9.95
C GLY A 113 18.04 -2.45 10.85
N VAL A 114 17.09 -1.55 10.58
CA VAL A 114 16.89 -0.32 11.35
C VAL A 114 15.53 -0.33 12.02
N GLY A 115 15.48 -0.26 13.37
CA GLY A 115 14.24 -0.16 14.14
C GLY A 115 13.53 1.16 13.89
N ILE A 116 12.22 1.10 13.57
CA ILE A 116 11.44 2.28 13.18
C ILE A 116 10.50 2.81 14.27
N ARG A 117 10.30 2.09 15.37
CA ARG A 117 9.34 2.43 16.44
C ARG A 117 9.51 3.86 16.96
N HIS A 118 10.74 4.31 17.10
CA HIS A 118 11.08 5.62 17.68
C HIS A 118 11.38 6.69 16.62
N PHE A 119 11.07 6.43 15.34
CA PHE A 119 11.26 7.41 14.30
C PHE A 119 10.38 8.63 14.53
N LYS A 120 11.01 9.82 14.36
CA LYS A 120 10.30 11.09 14.22
C LYS A 120 9.85 11.26 12.77
N GLU A 121 8.98 12.23 12.50
CA GLU A 121 8.37 12.43 11.18
C GLU A 121 9.40 12.51 10.04
N GLU A 122 10.50 13.19 10.26
CA GLU A 122 11.57 13.30 9.27
C GLU A 122 12.13 11.93 8.83
N LYS A 123 12.28 11.00 9.78
CA LYS A 123 12.73 9.64 9.51
C LYS A 123 11.63 8.79 8.87
N LEU A 124 10.38 9.01 9.27
CA LEU A 124 9.23 8.36 8.65
C LEU A 124 9.03 8.77 7.19
N LEU A 125 9.30 10.05 6.86
CA LEU A 125 9.31 10.51 5.47
C LEU A 125 10.38 9.77 4.63
N ALA A 126 11.56 9.50 5.19
CA ALA A 126 12.58 8.72 4.51
C ALA A 126 12.15 7.26 4.32
N LEU A 127 11.53 6.65 5.33
CA LEU A 127 10.94 5.30 5.23
C LEU A 127 9.90 5.23 4.11
N ARG A 128 8.96 6.18 4.05
CA ARG A 128 7.89 6.24 3.04
C ARG A 128 8.39 6.51 1.62
N LYS A 129 9.65 6.87 1.43
CA LYS A 129 10.30 6.90 0.11
C LYS A 129 10.71 5.50 -0.37
N GLU A 130 10.89 4.56 0.55
CA GLU A 130 11.35 3.19 0.28
C GLU A 130 10.23 2.15 0.39
N VAL A 131 9.16 2.50 1.11
CA VAL A 131 7.99 1.64 1.35
C VAL A 131 6.77 2.29 0.72
N SER A 132 6.22 1.65 -0.31
CA SER A 132 4.97 2.09 -0.94
C SER A 132 3.76 1.38 -0.35
N TYR A 133 2.62 2.08 -0.35
CA TYR A 133 1.35 1.56 0.17
C TYR A 133 0.26 1.67 -0.89
N VAL A 134 -0.36 0.55 -1.23
CA VAL A 134 -1.54 0.46 -2.08
C VAL A 134 -2.76 0.30 -1.18
N PHE A 135 -3.55 1.35 -1.06
CA PHE A 135 -4.75 1.37 -0.21
C PHE A 135 -5.90 0.59 -0.84
N GLN A 136 -6.80 0.09 -0.02
CA GLN A 136 -7.99 -0.64 -0.45
C GLN A 136 -8.84 0.15 -1.46
N SER A 137 -9.01 1.46 -1.25
CA SER A 137 -9.71 2.36 -2.20
C SER A 137 -8.86 2.81 -3.38
N GLY A 138 -7.57 2.43 -3.44
CA GLY A 138 -6.59 2.95 -4.39
C GLY A 138 -6.05 4.32 -4.02
N ALA A 139 -6.79 5.15 -3.28
CA ALA A 139 -6.44 6.53 -2.87
C ALA A 139 -5.88 7.39 -4.02
N ILE A 140 -6.42 7.22 -5.24
CA ILE A 140 -6.05 7.98 -6.43
C ILE A 140 -6.67 9.37 -6.41
N PHE A 141 -6.04 10.32 -7.08
CA PHE A 141 -6.52 11.70 -7.17
C PHE A 141 -7.53 11.82 -8.32
N ASP A 142 -8.78 12.08 -8.00
CA ASP A 142 -9.88 12.15 -8.98
C ASP A 142 -9.78 13.33 -9.96
N PHE A 143 -9.05 14.38 -9.58
CA PHE A 143 -8.80 15.57 -10.40
C PHE A 143 -7.58 15.47 -11.32
N PHE A 144 -6.85 14.35 -11.28
CA PHE A 144 -5.74 14.02 -12.17
C PHE A 144 -6.16 12.96 -13.18
N ASN A 145 -5.57 13.02 -14.39
CA ASN A 145 -5.62 11.91 -15.32
C ASN A 145 -4.73 10.74 -14.85
N VAL A 146 -4.77 9.63 -15.57
CA VAL A 146 -4.00 8.41 -15.27
C VAL A 146 -2.50 8.71 -15.22
N ARG A 147 -1.96 9.39 -16.22
CA ARG A 147 -0.53 9.76 -16.32
C ARG A 147 -0.10 10.61 -15.14
N GLU A 148 -0.86 11.62 -14.80
CA GLU A 148 -0.58 12.54 -13.69
C GLU A 148 -0.59 11.82 -12.34
N ASN A 149 -1.53 10.90 -12.13
CA ASN A 149 -1.56 10.06 -10.93
C ASN A 149 -0.28 9.24 -10.77
N VAL A 150 0.18 8.59 -11.85
CA VAL A 150 1.40 7.77 -11.82
C VAL A 150 2.66 8.63 -11.71
N ALA A 151 2.69 9.80 -12.35
CA ALA A 151 3.82 10.73 -12.31
C ALA A 151 3.98 11.44 -10.95
N PHE A 152 2.88 11.62 -10.21
CA PHE A 152 2.83 12.46 -9.00
C PHE A 152 3.95 12.18 -7.99
N PRO A 153 4.22 10.91 -7.58
CA PRO A 153 5.29 10.63 -6.62
C PRO A 153 6.70 10.98 -7.14
N LEU A 154 6.91 10.93 -8.46
CA LEU A 154 8.18 11.28 -9.09
C LEU A 154 8.37 12.80 -9.14
N LEU A 155 7.28 13.53 -9.43
CA LEU A 155 7.27 14.99 -9.45
C LEU A 155 7.50 15.56 -8.04
N GLU A 156 6.89 14.94 -7.02
CA GLU A 156 7.07 15.33 -5.61
C GLU A 156 8.53 15.20 -5.15
N ARG A 157 9.23 14.16 -5.59
CA ARG A 157 10.66 13.99 -5.29
C ARG A 157 11.54 15.10 -5.87
N GLY A 158 11.17 15.67 -7.03
CA GLY A 158 11.83 16.82 -7.64
C GLY A 158 13.27 16.58 -8.12
N GLU A 159 13.70 15.33 -8.19
CA GLU A 159 15.10 14.94 -8.49
C GLU A 159 15.30 14.53 -9.97
N LEU A 160 14.21 14.28 -10.71
CA LEU A 160 14.25 13.73 -12.06
C LEU A 160 13.87 14.77 -13.11
N SER A 161 14.44 14.66 -14.32
CA SER A 161 14.01 15.45 -15.47
C SER A 161 12.66 14.95 -16.00
N GLU A 162 11.93 15.83 -16.69
CA GLU A 162 10.63 15.51 -17.27
C GLU A 162 10.68 14.30 -18.22
N ASN A 163 11.73 14.19 -19.03
CA ASN A 163 11.91 13.06 -19.94
C ASN A 163 12.03 11.72 -19.18
N VAL A 164 12.80 11.69 -18.07
CA VAL A 164 12.94 10.50 -17.25
C VAL A 164 11.62 10.11 -16.61
N ILE A 165 10.86 11.09 -16.12
CA ILE A 165 9.53 10.88 -15.54
C ILE A 165 8.59 10.30 -16.60
N ASN A 166 8.54 10.88 -17.80
CA ASN A 166 7.67 10.43 -18.87
C ASN A 166 7.98 8.98 -19.28
N HIS A 167 9.25 8.64 -19.51
CA HIS A 167 9.65 7.26 -19.80
C HIS A 167 9.27 6.28 -18.69
N ARG A 168 9.47 6.66 -17.42
CA ARG A 168 9.08 5.80 -16.29
C ARG A 168 7.58 5.60 -16.22
N VAL A 169 6.79 6.63 -16.47
CA VAL A 169 5.32 6.55 -16.49
C VAL A 169 4.84 5.67 -17.63
N ASP A 170 5.39 5.83 -18.85
CA ASP A 170 5.03 4.98 -20.00
C ASP A 170 5.33 3.51 -19.72
N TYR A 171 6.52 3.21 -19.21
CA TYR A 171 6.89 1.85 -18.79
C TYR A 171 5.91 1.26 -17.76
N LEU A 172 5.51 2.04 -16.76
CA LEU A 172 4.60 1.57 -15.72
C LEU A 172 3.17 1.37 -16.23
N LEU A 173 2.70 2.23 -17.13
CA LEU A 173 1.38 2.05 -17.76
C LEU A 173 1.34 0.80 -18.62
N ASP A 174 2.39 0.50 -19.36
CA ASP A 174 2.52 -0.77 -20.08
C ASP A 174 2.57 -1.96 -19.11
N ALA A 175 3.39 -1.88 -18.06
CA ALA A 175 3.54 -2.95 -17.08
C ALA A 175 2.21 -3.32 -16.37
N VAL A 176 1.32 -2.34 -16.17
CA VAL A 176 -0.02 -2.56 -15.58
C VAL A 176 -1.13 -2.70 -16.64
N GLU A 177 -0.79 -2.92 -17.92
CA GLU A 177 -1.73 -3.18 -19.02
C GLU A 177 -2.70 -1.98 -19.27
N MET A 178 -2.16 -0.75 -19.15
CA MET A 178 -2.87 0.51 -19.41
C MET A 178 -2.16 1.37 -20.47
N GLU A 179 -1.44 0.76 -21.40
CA GLU A 179 -0.82 1.45 -22.52
C GLU A 179 -1.85 2.30 -23.30
N GLY A 180 -1.47 3.52 -23.64
CA GLY A 180 -2.35 4.46 -24.35
C GLY A 180 -3.44 5.14 -23.52
N MET A 181 -3.69 4.67 -22.28
CA MET A 181 -4.77 5.20 -21.42
C MET A 181 -4.33 6.37 -20.53
N GLY A 182 -3.10 6.84 -20.65
CA GLY A 182 -2.54 7.88 -19.78
C GLY A 182 -3.32 9.20 -19.77
N HIS A 183 -4.06 9.51 -20.84
CA HIS A 183 -4.84 10.74 -20.99
C HIS A 183 -6.24 10.68 -20.36
N LEU A 184 -6.75 9.49 -20.03
CA LEU A 184 -8.08 9.31 -19.46
C LEU A 184 -8.15 9.89 -18.05
N MET A 185 -9.30 10.47 -17.72
CA MET A 185 -9.56 10.92 -16.36
C MET A 185 -9.92 9.72 -15.48
N VAL A 186 -9.51 9.75 -14.22
CA VAL A 186 -9.72 8.63 -13.29
C VAL A 186 -11.21 8.32 -13.06
N ASN A 187 -12.08 9.33 -13.13
CA ASN A 187 -13.53 9.14 -12.98
C ASN A 187 -14.16 8.35 -14.15
N GLU A 188 -13.49 8.28 -15.30
CA GLU A 188 -13.92 7.49 -16.48
C GLU A 188 -13.55 6.01 -16.34
N LEU A 189 -12.73 5.66 -15.35
CA LEU A 189 -12.21 4.30 -15.17
C LEU A 189 -13.14 3.43 -14.32
N GLY A 190 -13.27 2.17 -14.70
CA GLY A 190 -13.83 1.14 -13.84
C GLY A 190 -12.93 0.78 -12.65
N VAL A 191 -13.48 0.07 -11.66
CA VAL A 191 -12.79 -0.25 -10.40
C VAL A 191 -11.45 -0.97 -10.64
N GLY A 192 -11.40 -1.93 -11.57
CA GLY A 192 -10.18 -2.67 -11.92
C GLY A 192 -9.07 -1.75 -12.43
N ALA A 193 -9.38 -0.88 -13.40
CA ALA A 193 -8.45 0.09 -13.96
C ALA A 193 -7.94 1.07 -12.89
N LYS A 194 -8.80 1.50 -11.96
CA LYS A 194 -8.39 2.31 -10.80
C LYS A 194 -7.36 1.58 -9.92
N LYS A 195 -7.52 0.27 -9.71
CA LYS A 195 -6.54 -0.56 -8.99
C LYS A 195 -5.20 -0.64 -9.75
N GLN A 196 -5.24 -0.80 -11.08
CA GLN A 196 -4.03 -0.80 -11.92
C GLN A 196 -3.28 0.54 -11.82
N VAL A 197 -3.98 1.69 -11.87
CA VAL A 197 -3.37 3.02 -11.66
C VAL A 197 -2.73 3.13 -10.27
N ALA A 198 -3.42 2.65 -9.22
CA ALA A 198 -2.89 2.69 -7.86
C ALA A 198 -1.61 1.85 -7.72
N ILE A 199 -1.55 0.68 -8.37
CA ILE A 199 -0.36 -0.18 -8.42
C ILE A 199 0.78 0.51 -9.19
N ALA A 200 0.51 1.05 -10.38
CA ALA A 200 1.50 1.79 -11.18
C ALA A 200 2.09 2.97 -10.39
N ARG A 201 1.25 3.75 -9.73
CA ARG A 201 1.68 4.86 -8.88
C ARG A 201 2.56 4.39 -7.70
N ALA A 202 2.21 3.29 -7.06
CA ALA A 202 3.01 2.73 -5.98
C ALA A 202 4.40 2.27 -6.46
N LEU A 203 4.51 1.76 -7.68
CA LEU A 203 5.75 1.35 -8.33
C LEU A 203 6.59 2.51 -8.86
N ALA A 204 6.03 3.70 -9.02
CA ALA A 204 6.68 4.82 -9.69
C ALA A 204 8.05 5.14 -9.09
N THR A 205 8.16 5.11 -7.78
CA THR A 205 9.39 5.46 -7.05
C THR A 205 10.37 4.30 -6.87
N SER A 206 10.13 3.16 -7.52
CA SER A 206 10.94 1.93 -7.36
C SER A 206 11.15 1.56 -5.88
N PRO A 207 10.07 1.27 -5.14
CA PRO A 207 10.15 0.98 -3.72
C PRO A 207 10.84 -0.37 -3.47
N ASN A 208 11.46 -0.50 -2.31
CA ASN A 208 12.06 -1.78 -1.86
C ASN A 208 11.04 -2.71 -1.18
N LEU A 209 9.92 -2.15 -0.72
CA LEU A 209 8.81 -2.89 -0.10
C LEU A 209 7.48 -2.28 -0.54
N ILE A 210 6.55 -3.14 -0.97
CA ILE A 210 5.18 -2.72 -1.30
C ILE A 210 4.21 -3.39 -0.33
N LEU A 211 3.32 -2.58 0.21
CA LEU A 211 2.24 -3.00 1.10
C LEU A 211 0.91 -2.89 0.37
N TYR A 212 0.24 -4.02 0.15
CA TYR A 212 -1.08 -4.06 -0.48
C TYR A 212 -2.15 -4.30 0.58
N ASP A 213 -3.06 -3.36 0.72
CA ASP A 213 -4.20 -3.46 1.64
C ASP A 213 -5.47 -3.81 0.86
N GLU A 214 -5.90 -5.06 0.93
CA GLU A 214 -7.09 -5.60 0.29
C GLU A 214 -7.18 -5.25 -1.22
N PRO A 215 -6.20 -5.64 -2.05
CA PRO A 215 -6.08 -5.16 -3.43
C PRO A 215 -7.24 -5.60 -4.34
N THR A 216 -7.92 -6.71 -4.06
CA THR A 216 -9.02 -7.26 -4.86
C THR A 216 -10.41 -6.89 -4.32
N THR A 217 -10.51 -6.29 -3.14
CA THR A 217 -11.79 -5.94 -2.53
C THR A 217 -12.54 -4.90 -3.37
N GLY A 218 -13.85 -5.13 -3.54
CA GLY A 218 -14.74 -4.27 -4.33
C GLY A 218 -14.68 -4.51 -5.83
N THR A 219 -13.98 -5.55 -6.29
CA THR A 219 -13.97 -5.99 -7.70
C THR A 219 -14.82 -7.25 -7.87
N ASP A 220 -15.29 -7.47 -9.09
CA ASP A 220 -15.87 -8.78 -9.44
C ASP A 220 -14.76 -9.88 -9.48
N PRO A 221 -15.12 -11.17 -9.41
CA PRO A 221 -14.14 -12.26 -9.32
C PRO A 221 -13.15 -12.34 -10.50
N LEU A 222 -13.55 -11.93 -11.71
CA LEU A 222 -12.67 -11.96 -12.89
C LEU A 222 -11.64 -10.85 -12.80
N ILE A 223 -12.06 -9.64 -12.46
CA ILE A 223 -11.17 -8.49 -12.24
C ILE A 223 -10.23 -8.78 -11.06
N GLY A 224 -10.75 -9.33 -9.95
CA GLY A 224 -9.92 -9.73 -8.81
C GLY A 224 -8.82 -10.72 -9.20
N LYS A 225 -9.15 -11.71 -10.02
CA LYS A 225 -8.16 -12.66 -10.58
C LYS A 225 -7.10 -11.96 -11.44
N SER A 226 -7.52 -11.03 -12.31
CA SER A 226 -6.59 -10.26 -13.16
C SER A 226 -5.66 -9.39 -12.32
N ILE A 227 -6.16 -8.70 -11.29
CA ILE A 227 -5.34 -7.90 -10.36
C ILE A 227 -4.34 -8.79 -9.60
N SER A 228 -4.76 -9.95 -9.14
CA SER A 228 -3.88 -10.90 -8.45
C SER A 228 -2.76 -11.40 -9.39
N ALA A 229 -3.10 -11.76 -10.62
CA ALA A 229 -2.15 -12.17 -11.64
C ALA A 229 -1.15 -11.03 -11.98
N LEU A 230 -1.64 -9.79 -12.08
CA LEU A 230 -0.81 -8.61 -12.29
C LEU A 230 0.18 -8.40 -11.14
N ILE A 231 -0.28 -8.45 -9.88
CA ILE A 231 0.60 -8.34 -8.70
C ILE A 231 1.67 -9.42 -8.74
N ARG A 232 1.31 -10.67 -9.05
CA ARG A 232 2.27 -11.77 -9.15
C ARG A 232 3.29 -11.57 -10.27
N LYS A 233 2.82 -11.19 -11.47
CA LYS A 233 3.67 -10.87 -12.64
C LYS A 233 4.70 -9.80 -12.27
N LEU A 234 4.26 -8.67 -11.70
CA LEU A 234 5.13 -7.57 -11.30
C LEU A 234 6.12 -7.97 -10.19
N SER A 235 5.67 -8.76 -9.21
CA SER A 235 6.54 -9.27 -8.14
C SER A 235 7.70 -10.09 -8.71
N LEU A 236 7.44 -10.97 -9.68
CA LEU A 236 8.47 -11.81 -10.31
C LEU A 236 9.38 -11.01 -11.25
N GLN A 237 8.83 -10.12 -12.08
CA GLN A 237 9.59 -9.35 -13.07
C GLN A 237 10.51 -8.32 -12.42
N GLU A 238 10.00 -7.58 -11.44
CA GLU A 238 10.72 -6.50 -10.75
C GLU A 238 11.45 -7.00 -9.48
N LYS A 239 11.36 -8.29 -9.15
CA LYS A 239 11.89 -8.89 -7.90
C LYS A 239 11.45 -8.13 -6.65
N LEU A 240 10.18 -7.75 -6.61
CA LEU A 240 9.62 -6.93 -5.54
C LEU A 240 9.50 -7.72 -4.24
N THR A 241 9.79 -7.04 -3.14
CA THR A 241 9.39 -7.53 -1.81
C THR A 241 8.02 -6.96 -1.49
N SER A 242 7.08 -7.80 -1.06
CA SER A 242 5.70 -7.38 -0.85
C SER A 242 5.07 -7.99 0.39
N VAL A 243 4.16 -7.25 1.00
CA VAL A 243 3.21 -7.76 1.99
C VAL A 243 1.80 -7.50 1.46
N VAL A 244 1.02 -8.55 1.32
CA VAL A 244 -0.38 -8.47 0.83
C VAL A 244 -1.30 -8.89 1.95
N VAL A 245 -2.13 -8.00 2.44
CA VAL A 245 -3.22 -8.37 3.36
C VAL A 245 -4.52 -8.52 2.61
N THR A 246 -5.24 -9.61 2.86
CA THR A 246 -6.52 -9.87 2.21
C THR A 246 -7.33 -10.89 3.02
N HIS A 247 -8.63 -10.95 2.77
CA HIS A 247 -9.50 -12.04 3.16
C HIS A 247 -9.82 -12.96 1.96
N ASP A 248 -9.34 -12.62 0.76
CA ASP A 248 -9.55 -13.39 -0.48
C ASP A 248 -8.47 -14.48 -0.62
N MET A 249 -8.88 -15.73 -0.41
CA MET A 249 -8.01 -16.90 -0.56
C MET A 249 -7.40 -17.02 -1.96
N LYS A 250 -8.19 -16.80 -3.01
CA LYS A 250 -7.72 -16.96 -4.40
C LYS A 250 -6.66 -15.92 -4.74
N CYS A 251 -6.84 -14.69 -4.25
CA CYS A 251 -5.81 -13.67 -4.35
C CYS A 251 -4.54 -14.13 -3.67
N LEU A 252 -4.64 -14.55 -2.41
CA LEU A 252 -3.49 -14.95 -1.61
C LEU A 252 -2.72 -16.12 -2.23
N GLU A 253 -3.40 -17.17 -2.66
CA GLU A 253 -2.78 -18.34 -3.32
C GLU A 253 -2.06 -17.96 -4.61
N THR A 254 -2.54 -16.94 -5.30
CA THR A 254 -1.94 -16.48 -6.57
C THR A 254 -0.66 -15.68 -6.30
N VAL A 255 -0.66 -14.81 -5.28
CA VAL A 255 0.40 -13.80 -5.11
C VAL A 255 1.49 -14.20 -4.14
N SER A 256 1.22 -15.11 -3.17
CA SER A 256 2.09 -15.30 -2.00
C SER A 256 3.08 -16.44 -2.14
N ASP A 257 4.30 -16.23 -1.66
CA ASP A 257 5.32 -17.26 -1.46
C ASP A 257 5.18 -17.90 -0.08
N SER A 258 4.75 -17.12 0.92
CA SER A 258 4.44 -17.57 2.28
C SER A 258 3.18 -16.91 2.81
N ILE A 259 2.54 -17.57 3.75
CA ILE A 259 1.23 -17.18 4.29
C ILE A 259 1.29 -17.10 5.81
N ILE A 260 0.68 -16.06 6.35
CA ILE A 260 0.33 -15.91 7.76
C ILE A 260 -1.19 -15.83 7.86
N LEU A 261 -1.79 -16.63 8.76
CA LEU A 261 -3.17 -16.48 9.16
C LEU A 261 -3.25 -15.77 10.52
N LEU A 262 -3.81 -14.56 10.49
CA LEU A 262 -4.00 -13.72 11.66
C LEU A 262 -5.41 -13.95 12.25
N LYS A 263 -5.47 -14.36 13.50
CA LYS A 263 -6.70 -14.58 14.28
C LYS A 263 -6.63 -13.82 15.59
N ASP A 264 -7.62 -13.02 15.89
CA ASP A 264 -7.76 -12.30 17.18
C ASP A 264 -6.49 -11.55 17.62
N GLY A 265 -5.74 -11.02 16.64
CA GLY A 265 -4.52 -10.26 16.88
C GLY A 265 -3.26 -11.09 17.13
N ILE A 266 -3.30 -12.40 16.94
CA ILE A 266 -2.14 -13.30 16.99
C ILE A 266 -1.97 -14.07 15.69
N ILE A 267 -0.75 -14.56 15.43
CA ILE A 267 -0.49 -15.47 14.32
C ILE A 267 -0.95 -16.88 14.73
N HIS A 268 -1.97 -17.38 14.03
CA HIS A 268 -2.47 -18.74 14.22
C HIS A 268 -1.74 -19.75 13.33
N PHE A 269 -1.38 -19.35 12.11
CA PHE A 269 -0.61 -20.16 11.17
C PHE A 269 0.47 -19.31 10.50
N SER A 270 1.62 -19.92 10.22
CA SER A 270 2.70 -19.33 9.42
C SER A 270 3.44 -20.44 8.68
N GLY A 271 3.53 -20.35 7.35
CA GLY A 271 4.19 -21.35 6.51
C GLY A 271 4.21 -20.96 5.04
N VAL A 272 4.68 -21.84 4.18
CA VAL A 272 4.57 -21.68 2.72
C VAL A 272 3.13 -21.95 2.25
N ALA A 273 2.79 -21.48 1.06
CA ALA A 273 1.42 -21.63 0.54
C ALA A 273 0.97 -23.11 0.45
N GLU A 274 1.89 -24.03 0.22
CA GLU A 274 1.59 -25.46 0.17
C GLU A 274 1.20 -26.03 1.55
N ASP A 275 1.95 -25.65 2.60
CA ASP A 275 1.62 -26.08 3.98
C ASP A 275 0.24 -25.56 4.40
N PHE A 276 -0.14 -24.36 3.93
CA PHE A 276 -1.47 -23.82 4.19
C PHE A 276 -2.57 -24.63 3.49
N ARG A 277 -2.33 -25.05 2.24
CA ARG A 277 -3.29 -25.87 1.48
C ARG A 277 -3.52 -27.25 2.05
N THR A 278 -2.45 -27.86 2.59
CA THR A 278 -2.47 -29.24 3.12
C THR A 278 -2.70 -29.29 4.63
N SER A 279 -2.81 -28.15 5.31
CA SER A 279 -3.01 -28.08 6.75
C SER A 279 -4.29 -28.78 7.19
N GLU A 280 -4.18 -29.62 8.22
CA GLU A 280 -5.29 -30.29 8.92
C GLU A 280 -5.81 -29.47 10.12
N ASP A 281 -5.19 -28.32 10.41
CA ASP A 281 -5.68 -27.44 11.48
C ASP A 281 -7.12 -27.03 11.23
N ALA A 282 -8.00 -27.24 12.20
CA ALA A 282 -9.43 -27.03 12.06
C ALA A 282 -9.79 -25.59 11.68
N PHE A 283 -9.05 -24.60 12.21
CA PHE A 283 -9.31 -23.19 11.88
C PHE A 283 -8.80 -22.83 10.48
N VAL A 284 -7.63 -23.34 10.10
CA VAL A 284 -7.10 -23.16 8.72
C VAL A 284 -8.04 -23.81 7.71
N THR A 285 -8.52 -25.02 7.99
CA THR A 285 -9.48 -25.73 7.15
C THR A 285 -10.80 -24.97 7.03
N ALA A 286 -11.38 -24.55 8.14
CA ALA A 286 -12.62 -23.77 8.16
C ALA A 286 -12.46 -22.44 7.41
N PHE A 287 -11.30 -21.80 7.50
CA PHE A 287 -11.01 -20.57 6.76
C PHE A 287 -10.92 -20.84 5.26
N ARG A 288 -10.19 -21.89 4.86
CA ARG A 288 -10.02 -22.31 3.46
C ARG A 288 -11.34 -22.69 2.80
N GLU A 289 -12.24 -23.34 3.53
CA GLU A 289 -13.56 -23.76 3.05
C GLU A 289 -14.60 -22.63 3.09
N GLY A 290 -14.27 -21.47 3.64
CA GLY A 290 -15.18 -20.35 3.77
C GLY A 290 -16.28 -20.54 4.83
N SER A 291 -16.21 -21.62 5.61
CA SER A 291 -17.23 -21.95 6.62
C SER A 291 -17.28 -20.94 7.77
N LEU A 292 -16.18 -20.25 8.05
CA LEU A 292 -16.12 -19.18 9.05
C LEU A 292 -16.94 -17.92 8.71
N TYR A 293 -17.39 -17.77 7.48
CA TYR A 293 -18.23 -16.66 7.04
C TYR A 293 -19.73 -16.97 7.14
N ASN A 294 -20.10 -18.23 7.31
CA ASN A 294 -21.49 -18.66 7.39
C ASN A 294 -22.09 -18.50 8.80
N ASP A 295 -21.27 -18.32 9.85
CA ASP A 295 -21.71 -18.18 11.24
C ASP A 295 -21.87 -16.72 11.68
N ALA A 296 -21.70 -15.73 10.82
CA ALA A 296 -22.01 -14.34 11.15
C ALA A 296 -23.55 -14.19 11.17
N PRO A 297 -24.16 -13.81 12.31
CA PRO A 297 -25.59 -13.52 12.32
C PRO A 297 -25.86 -12.43 11.30
N ALA A 298 -26.84 -12.66 10.42
CA ALA A 298 -27.32 -11.66 9.47
C ALA A 298 -27.60 -10.37 10.26
N ALA A 299 -26.77 -9.35 10.05
CA ALA A 299 -27.02 -8.04 10.65
C ALA A 299 -28.38 -7.59 10.13
N ASN A 300 -29.38 -7.57 11.02
CA ASN A 300 -30.69 -7.01 10.75
C ASN A 300 -30.50 -5.58 10.24
N ILE A 301 -30.65 -5.41 8.94
CA ILE A 301 -30.82 -4.11 8.32
C ILE A 301 -32.29 -3.73 8.60
N VAL A 302 -32.50 -2.87 9.60
CA VAL A 302 -33.74 -2.13 9.81
C VAL A 302 -33.47 -0.70 9.42
#